data_20303350d639ac9278704c99e8f041a3
#
_entry.id   20303350d639ac9278704c99e8f041a3
#
_cell.length_a   1.000
_cell.length_b   1.000
_cell.length_c   1.000
_cell.angle_alpha   90.00
_cell.angle_beta   90.00
_cell.angle_gamma   90.00
#
_symmetry.space_group_name_H-M   'P 1'
#
loop_
_entity.id
_entity.type
_entity.pdbx_description
1 polymer ?
#
loop_
_entity_poly.entity_id
_entity_poly.type
_entity_poly.pdbx_seq_one_letter_code
_entity_poly.pdbx_strand_id
1 'polypeptide(L)'
;MSNETSIPEVAKRYAKATFDLAAAENLSEAVLKDLSILKKMVNNNEDLNRLISSPTFSSNDQISVMKEIFEKQGISVLVKNLINVLIKNRRISLLVSIINAYDLIMKSNSGEIIAEVITATDLKDNQKQQIIDNLKKLTGKEIQIQSKIEPGIIAGIKVKIGSQMIDASVSTKLNNLKILMK
;
A
#
# COMPACT_ATOMS: atom_id res chain seq x y z
N MET A 1 2.76 -14.39 11.35
CA MET A 1 1.34 -14.18 10.99
C MET A 1 1.23 -12.78 10.40
N SER A 2 1.40 -12.65 9.10
CA SER A 2 1.26 -11.37 8.41
C SER A 2 -0.24 -11.14 8.17
N ASN A 3 -0.84 -10.24 8.96
CA ASN A 3 -2.15 -9.69 8.68
C ASN A 3 -2.06 -8.94 7.34
N GLU A 4 -2.47 -9.58 6.26
CA GLU A 4 -2.97 -8.87 5.09
C GLU A 4 -4.28 -8.19 5.54
N THR A 5 -4.17 -7.00 6.14
CA THR A 5 -5.31 -6.14 6.39
C THR A 5 -5.83 -5.71 5.02
N SER A 6 -6.84 -6.42 4.54
CA SER A 6 -7.53 -6.03 3.30
C SER A 6 -8.00 -4.60 3.48
N ILE A 7 -7.49 -3.68 2.65
CA ILE A 7 -7.85 -2.27 2.72
C ILE A 7 -9.35 -2.16 2.44
N PRO A 8 -10.13 -1.56 3.35
CA PRO A 8 -11.58 -1.41 3.17
C PRO A 8 -11.90 -0.70 1.85
N GLU A 9 -12.92 -1.15 1.15
CA GLU A 9 -13.27 -0.56 -0.16
C GLU A 9 -13.61 0.93 -0.06
N VAL A 10 -14.21 1.32 1.06
CA VAL A 10 -14.47 2.73 1.36
C VAL A 10 -13.17 3.54 1.42
N ALA A 11 -12.11 2.99 2.05
CA ALA A 11 -10.82 3.66 2.11
C ALA A 11 -10.19 3.83 0.71
N LYS A 12 -10.33 2.85 -0.18
CA LYS A 12 -9.88 2.94 -1.57
C LYS A 12 -10.61 4.05 -2.34
N ARG A 13 -11.91 4.21 -2.13
CA ARG A 13 -12.70 5.30 -2.77
C ARG A 13 -12.24 6.68 -2.34
N TYR A 14 -12.02 6.89 -1.03
CA TYR A 14 -11.49 8.17 -0.53
C TYR A 14 -10.07 8.43 -1.05
N ALA A 15 -9.20 7.42 -1.03
CA ALA A 15 -7.84 7.54 -1.53
C ALA A 15 -7.81 7.88 -3.03
N LYS A 16 -8.65 7.22 -3.85
CA LYS A 16 -8.77 7.50 -5.28
C LYS A 16 -9.26 8.93 -5.53
N ALA A 17 -10.34 9.36 -4.86
CA ALA A 17 -10.86 10.72 -5.01
C ALA A 17 -9.81 11.77 -4.62
N THR A 18 -9.05 11.54 -3.54
CA THR A 18 -7.97 12.44 -3.13
C THR A 18 -6.83 12.45 -4.15
N PHE A 19 -6.50 11.28 -4.71
CA PHE A 19 -5.47 11.18 -5.75
C PHE A 19 -5.87 11.91 -7.03
N ASP A 20 -7.11 11.74 -7.49
CA ASP A 20 -7.61 12.40 -8.70
C ASP A 20 -7.58 13.93 -8.55
N LEU A 21 -7.95 14.47 -7.38
CA LEU A 21 -7.84 15.90 -7.08
C LEU A 21 -6.38 16.36 -7.00
N ALA A 22 -5.51 15.59 -6.32
CA ALA A 22 -4.09 15.93 -6.21
C ALA A 22 -3.37 15.87 -7.56
N ALA A 23 -3.75 14.93 -8.44
CA ALA A 23 -3.22 14.83 -9.78
C ALA A 23 -3.64 16.00 -10.67
N ALA A 24 -4.88 16.48 -10.56
CA ALA A 24 -5.38 17.66 -11.28
C ALA A 24 -4.62 18.94 -10.91
N GLU A 25 -4.14 19.04 -9.66
CA GLU A 25 -3.36 20.17 -9.16
C GLU A 25 -1.83 19.94 -9.25
N ASN A 26 -1.36 18.78 -9.75
CA ASN A 26 0.06 18.36 -9.76
C ASN A 26 0.69 18.32 -8.36
N LEU A 27 -0.10 18.02 -7.33
CA LEU A 27 0.32 17.98 -5.92
C LEU A 27 0.39 16.57 -5.34
N SER A 28 0.36 15.52 -6.16
CA SER A 28 0.27 14.12 -5.73
C SER A 28 1.40 13.71 -4.78
N GLU A 29 2.64 14.13 -5.06
CA GLU A 29 3.79 13.85 -4.19
C GLU A 29 3.75 14.65 -2.88
N ALA A 30 3.32 15.90 -2.93
CA ALA A 30 3.19 16.75 -1.74
C ALA A 30 2.13 16.17 -0.78
N VAL A 31 0.98 15.76 -1.32
CA VAL A 31 -0.08 15.08 -0.56
C VAL A 31 0.42 13.77 0.03
N LEU A 32 1.21 12.97 -0.70
CA LEU A 32 1.81 11.74 -0.18
C LEU A 32 2.74 12.02 1.02
N LYS A 33 3.58 13.06 0.93
CA LYS A 33 4.46 13.48 2.04
C LYS A 33 3.64 13.86 3.27
N ASP A 34 2.64 14.71 3.11
CA ASP A 34 1.76 15.15 4.19
C ASP A 34 1.05 13.97 4.87
N LEU A 35 0.49 13.06 4.07
CA LEU A 35 -0.16 11.84 4.55
C LEU A 35 0.82 10.92 5.29
N SER A 36 2.07 10.83 4.83
CA SER A 36 3.12 10.04 5.49
C SER A 36 3.52 10.63 6.86
N ILE A 37 3.57 11.96 6.98
CA ILE A 37 3.81 12.65 8.24
C ILE A 37 2.67 12.35 9.22
N LEU A 38 1.42 12.47 8.79
CA LEU A 38 0.26 12.15 9.61
C LEU A 38 0.26 10.70 10.07
N LYS A 39 0.59 9.74 9.19
CA LYS A 39 0.71 8.33 9.54
C LYS A 39 1.75 8.11 10.64
N LYS A 40 2.92 8.74 10.52
CA LYS A 40 3.97 8.65 11.55
C LYS A 40 3.49 9.23 12.89
N MET A 41 2.81 10.36 12.85
CA MET A 41 2.27 11.00 14.07
C MET A 41 1.24 10.13 14.77
N VAL A 42 0.31 9.52 14.01
CA VAL A 42 -0.72 8.62 14.56
C VAL A 42 -0.09 7.36 15.16
N ASN A 43 0.95 6.82 14.51
CA ASN A 43 1.62 5.61 15.01
C ASN A 43 2.51 5.88 16.25
N ASN A 44 3.08 7.08 16.35
CA ASN A 44 4.00 7.43 17.44
C ASN A 44 3.31 8.09 18.63
N ASN A 45 2.02 8.42 18.53
CA ASN A 45 1.26 9.09 19.58
C ASN A 45 -0.02 8.30 19.89
N GLU A 46 -0.02 7.64 21.05
CA GLU A 46 -1.16 6.83 21.49
C GLU A 46 -2.43 7.65 21.70
N ASP A 47 -2.31 8.88 22.21
CA ASP A 47 -3.46 9.75 22.43
C ASP A 47 -4.11 10.16 21.11
N LEU A 48 -3.30 10.47 20.09
CA LEU A 48 -3.79 10.76 18.76
C LEU A 48 -4.44 9.54 18.10
N ASN A 49 -3.85 8.38 18.27
CA ASN A 49 -4.42 7.11 17.79
C ASN A 49 -5.76 6.82 18.48
N ARG A 50 -5.85 7.04 19.80
CA ARG A 50 -7.09 6.89 20.57
C ARG A 50 -8.16 7.88 20.11
N LEU A 51 -7.80 9.16 19.87
CA LEU A 51 -8.71 10.19 19.37
C LEU A 51 -9.30 9.81 17.99
N ILE A 52 -8.50 9.21 17.12
CA ILE A 52 -8.92 8.80 15.76
C ILE A 52 -9.76 7.52 15.81
N SER A 53 -9.37 6.55 16.65
CA SER A 53 -10.00 5.22 16.69
C SER A 53 -11.27 5.18 17.50
N SER A 54 -11.40 6.04 18.52
CA SER A 54 -12.54 6.01 19.45
C SER A 54 -13.70 6.87 18.94
N PRO A 55 -14.92 6.33 18.85
CA PRO A 55 -16.11 7.08 18.47
C PRO A 55 -16.64 7.99 19.61
N THR A 56 -16.02 7.98 20.79
CA THR A 56 -16.46 8.72 21.98
C THR A 56 -16.22 10.23 21.86
N PHE A 57 -15.20 10.61 21.09
CA PHE A 57 -14.87 12.04 20.91
C PHE A 57 -15.84 12.73 19.96
N SER A 58 -16.20 13.98 20.30
CA SER A 58 -17.05 14.77 19.43
C SER A 58 -16.30 15.19 18.14
N SER A 59 -17.04 15.39 17.05
CA SER A 59 -16.44 15.87 15.80
C SER A 59 -15.74 17.22 15.96
N ASN A 60 -16.24 18.06 16.86
CA ASN A 60 -15.66 19.38 17.12
C ASN A 60 -14.29 19.27 17.81
N ASP A 61 -14.16 18.36 18.78
CA ASP A 61 -12.88 18.12 19.47
C ASP A 61 -11.84 17.57 18.49
N GLN A 62 -12.25 16.60 17.66
CA GLN A 62 -11.38 16.06 16.62
C GLN A 62 -10.92 17.12 15.63
N ILE A 63 -11.81 18.02 15.19
CA ILE A 63 -11.45 19.15 14.29
C ILE A 63 -10.48 20.10 14.97
N SER A 64 -10.68 20.45 16.23
CA SER A 64 -9.83 21.38 16.97
C SER A 64 -8.41 20.84 17.10
N VAL A 65 -8.24 19.59 17.53
CA VAL A 65 -6.93 18.95 17.64
C VAL A 65 -6.25 18.83 16.27
N MET A 66 -6.99 18.44 15.23
CA MET A 66 -6.42 18.31 13.89
C MET A 66 -5.98 19.66 13.31
N LYS A 67 -6.70 20.77 13.61
CA LYS A 67 -6.29 22.13 13.20
C LYS A 67 -4.94 22.51 13.78
N GLU A 68 -4.71 22.30 15.08
CA GLU A 68 -3.41 22.57 15.70
C GLU A 68 -2.27 21.78 15.06
N ILE A 69 -2.52 20.51 14.72
CA ILE A 69 -1.54 19.67 14.01
C ILE A 69 -1.25 20.24 12.62
N PHE A 70 -2.28 20.66 11.89
CA PHE A 70 -2.13 21.22 10.55
C PHE A 70 -1.34 22.52 10.53
N GLU A 71 -1.52 23.38 11.53
CA GLU A 71 -0.79 24.64 11.66
C GLU A 71 0.69 24.41 11.96
N LYS A 72 0.99 23.46 12.86
CA LYS A 72 2.37 23.12 13.24
C LYS A 72 3.15 22.44 12.12
N GLN A 73 2.49 21.65 11.26
CA GLN A 73 3.14 20.83 10.23
C GLN A 73 3.06 21.42 8.81
N GLY A 74 2.34 22.53 8.61
CA GLY A 74 2.22 23.15 7.29
C GLY A 74 1.52 22.26 6.25
N ILE A 75 0.54 21.45 6.67
CA ILE A 75 -0.15 20.46 5.84
C ILE A 75 -0.97 21.15 4.74
N SER A 76 -0.98 20.57 3.55
CA SER A 76 -1.70 21.07 2.38
C SER A 76 -3.21 21.17 2.60
N VAL A 77 -3.84 22.10 1.88
CA VAL A 77 -5.29 22.34 1.96
C VAL A 77 -6.10 21.11 1.56
N LEU A 78 -5.62 20.35 0.57
CA LEU A 78 -6.27 19.10 0.13
C LEU A 78 -6.36 18.08 1.25
N VAL A 79 -5.28 17.87 2.01
CA VAL A 79 -5.27 16.92 3.14
C VAL A 79 -6.14 17.43 4.28
N LYS A 80 -6.15 18.73 4.56
CA LYS A 80 -7.06 19.35 5.55
C LYS A 80 -8.53 19.08 5.19
N ASN A 81 -8.88 19.28 3.93
CA ASN A 81 -10.25 19.05 3.45
C ASN A 81 -10.63 17.56 3.53
N LEU A 82 -9.73 16.66 3.14
CA LEU A 82 -9.94 15.22 3.28
C LEU A 82 -10.27 14.86 4.73
N ILE A 83 -9.46 15.30 5.68
CA ILE A 83 -9.66 14.98 7.10
C ILE A 83 -10.96 15.57 7.64
N ASN A 84 -11.29 16.81 7.27
CA ASN A 84 -12.56 17.43 7.65
C ASN A 84 -13.77 16.62 7.13
N VAL A 85 -13.71 16.13 5.90
CA VAL A 85 -14.74 15.26 5.32
C VAL A 85 -14.84 13.94 6.07
N LEU A 86 -13.70 13.33 6.44
CA LEU A 86 -13.67 12.10 7.23
C LEU A 86 -14.28 12.28 8.63
N ILE A 87 -13.97 13.39 9.31
CA ILE A 87 -14.54 13.70 10.62
C ILE A 87 -16.05 13.92 10.52
N LYS A 88 -16.51 14.73 9.57
CA LYS A 88 -17.95 14.98 9.35
C LYS A 88 -18.73 13.70 9.09
N ASN A 89 -18.13 12.76 8.36
CA ASN A 89 -18.74 11.47 8.06
C ASN A 89 -18.51 10.41 9.14
N ARG A 90 -17.86 10.75 10.26
CA ARG A 90 -17.48 9.81 11.34
C ARG A 90 -16.64 8.63 10.84
N ARG A 91 -15.75 8.89 9.88
CA ARG A 91 -14.89 7.87 9.23
C ARG A 91 -13.40 8.13 9.42
N ILE A 92 -13.03 8.96 10.38
CA ILE A 92 -11.63 9.30 10.63
C ILE A 92 -10.81 8.07 11.04
N SER A 93 -11.41 7.04 11.63
CA SER A 93 -10.78 5.76 11.97
C SER A 93 -10.20 5.03 10.74
N LEU A 94 -10.69 5.34 9.53
CA LEU A 94 -10.15 4.79 8.29
C LEU A 94 -8.92 5.54 7.77
N LEU A 95 -8.45 6.60 8.46
CA LEU A 95 -7.37 7.45 7.98
C LEU A 95 -6.12 6.66 7.61
N VAL A 96 -5.65 5.76 8.47
CA VAL A 96 -4.46 4.93 8.20
C VAL A 96 -4.67 4.02 6.97
N SER A 97 -5.86 3.44 6.83
CA SER A 97 -6.22 2.62 5.67
C SER A 97 -6.27 3.43 4.38
N ILE A 98 -6.75 4.67 4.45
CA ILE A 98 -6.78 5.61 3.30
C ILE A 98 -5.36 5.98 2.89
N ILE A 99 -4.47 6.25 3.84
CA ILE A 99 -3.07 6.56 3.55
C ILE A 99 -2.39 5.38 2.86
N ASN A 100 -2.60 4.17 3.34
CA ASN A 100 -2.06 2.96 2.71
C ASN A 100 -2.62 2.76 1.29
N ALA A 101 -3.91 3.02 1.08
CA ALA A 101 -4.53 2.96 -0.25
C ALA A 101 -3.96 4.02 -1.20
N TYR A 102 -3.72 5.24 -0.71
CA TYR A 102 -3.14 6.33 -1.50
C TYR A 102 -1.71 5.98 -1.95
N ASP A 103 -0.88 5.44 -1.04
CA ASP A 103 0.47 4.98 -1.36
C ASP A 103 0.48 3.90 -2.46
N LEU A 104 -0.46 2.94 -2.40
CA LEU A 104 -0.63 1.93 -3.44
C LEU A 104 -1.05 2.53 -4.79
N ILE A 105 -1.96 3.50 -4.80
CA ILE A 105 -2.39 4.20 -6.02
C ILE A 105 -1.21 4.97 -6.62
N MET A 106 -0.43 5.68 -5.80
CA MET A 106 0.78 6.38 -6.25
C MET A 106 1.77 5.44 -6.91
N LYS A 107 2.11 4.32 -6.26
CA LYS A 107 3.02 3.30 -6.81
C LYS A 107 2.49 2.71 -8.12
N SER A 108 1.19 2.47 -8.20
CA SER A 108 0.56 1.97 -9.44
C SER A 108 0.61 2.99 -10.59
N ASN A 109 0.47 4.28 -10.29
CA ASN A 109 0.47 5.35 -11.30
C ASN A 109 1.87 5.86 -11.65
N SER A 110 2.84 5.78 -10.74
CA SER A 110 4.26 6.07 -11.06
C SER A 110 4.87 5.04 -12.02
N GLY A 111 4.08 4.07 -12.43
CA GLY A 111 4.56 3.00 -13.31
C GLY A 111 5.35 1.92 -12.57
N GLU A 112 5.51 2.04 -11.26
CA GLU A 112 6.11 0.98 -10.45
C GLU A 112 5.13 -0.16 -10.24
N ILE A 113 5.54 -1.35 -10.60
CA ILE A 113 4.79 -2.58 -10.34
C ILE A 113 5.43 -3.30 -9.16
N ILE A 114 4.64 -3.60 -8.13
CA ILE A 114 5.09 -4.48 -7.06
C ILE A 114 4.92 -5.92 -7.54
N ALA A 115 6.05 -6.61 -7.71
CA ALA A 115 6.09 -8.04 -8.00
C ALA A 115 6.36 -8.80 -6.69
N GLU A 116 5.39 -9.59 -6.24
CA GLU A 116 5.61 -10.53 -5.15
C GLU A 116 6.34 -11.77 -5.70
N VAL A 117 7.58 -11.98 -5.25
CA VAL A 117 8.41 -13.10 -5.68
C VAL A 117 8.50 -14.09 -4.54
N ILE A 118 7.90 -15.26 -4.74
CA ILE A 118 7.87 -16.34 -3.75
C ILE A 118 8.94 -17.37 -4.13
N THR A 119 9.83 -17.68 -3.19
CA THR A 119 10.97 -18.58 -3.38
C THR A 119 11.08 -19.58 -2.24
N ALA A 120 11.80 -20.70 -2.45
CA ALA A 120 12.07 -21.70 -1.41
C ALA A 120 13.13 -21.23 -0.41
N THR A 121 14.07 -20.37 -0.84
CA THR A 121 15.20 -19.85 -0.04
C THR A 121 15.38 -18.37 -0.32
N ASP A 122 16.15 -17.69 0.53
CA ASP A 122 16.49 -16.28 0.33
C ASP A 122 17.18 -16.05 -1.01
N LEU A 123 16.74 -15.00 -1.72
CA LEU A 123 17.35 -14.57 -2.96
C LEU A 123 18.61 -13.73 -2.70
N LYS A 124 19.70 -14.09 -3.38
CA LYS A 124 20.90 -13.26 -3.42
C LYS A 124 20.62 -11.97 -4.21
N ASP A 125 21.34 -10.89 -3.91
CA ASP A 125 21.11 -9.59 -4.55
C ASP A 125 21.26 -9.65 -6.09
N ASN A 126 22.23 -10.42 -6.60
CA ASN A 126 22.37 -10.65 -8.04
C ASN A 126 21.14 -11.34 -8.67
N GLN A 127 20.51 -12.25 -7.96
CA GLN A 127 19.30 -12.93 -8.45
C GLN A 127 18.09 -12.01 -8.43
N LYS A 128 17.97 -11.17 -7.39
CA LYS A 128 16.93 -10.13 -7.33
C LYS A 128 17.04 -9.20 -8.53
N GLN A 129 18.27 -8.72 -8.82
CA GLN A 129 18.50 -7.81 -9.93
C GLN A 129 18.16 -8.43 -11.29
N GLN A 130 18.54 -9.69 -11.53
CA GLN A 130 18.20 -10.42 -12.77
C GLN A 130 16.68 -10.56 -12.94
N ILE A 131 15.95 -10.83 -11.84
CA ILE A 131 14.48 -10.93 -11.87
C ILE A 131 13.89 -9.57 -12.21
N ILE A 132 14.36 -8.47 -11.59
CA ILE A 132 13.94 -7.10 -11.89
C ILE A 132 14.14 -6.80 -13.38
N ASP A 133 15.33 -7.05 -13.92
CA ASP A 133 15.67 -6.73 -15.29
C ASP A 133 14.82 -7.53 -16.30
N ASN A 134 14.57 -8.81 -16.03
CA ASN A 134 13.70 -9.64 -16.88
C ASN A 134 12.24 -9.18 -16.81
N LEU A 135 11.75 -8.84 -15.64
CA LEU A 135 10.39 -8.34 -15.47
C LEU A 135 10.22 -6.93 -16.07
N LYS A 136 11.22 -6.06 -15.98
CA LYS A 136 11.23 -4.76 -16.67
C LYS A 136 11.15 -4.92 -18.19
N LYS A 137 11.88 -5.87 -18.76
CA LYS A 137 11.83 -6.17 -20.22
C LYS A 137 10.43 -6.65 -20.65
N LEU A 138 9.75 -7.41 -19.81
CA LEU A 138 8.42 -7.96 -20.12
C LEU A 138 7.29 -6.92 -19.93
N THR A 139 7.40 -6.05 -18.93
CA THR A 139 6.33 -5.12 -18.54
C THR A 139 6.53 -3.71 -19.04
N GLY A 140 7.78 -3.34 -19.38
CA GLY A 140 8.15 -1.96 -19.76
C GLY A 140 8.07 -0.95 -18.61
N LYS A 141 7.92 -1.41 -17.36
CA LYS A 141 7.70 -0.59 -16.17
C LYS A 141 8.75 -0.82 -15.10
N GLU A 142 8.93 0.15 -14.21
CA GLU A 142 9.77 -0.03 -13.01
C GLU A 142 9.13 -1.06 -12.07
N ILE A 143 9.95 -1.99 -11.56
CA ILE A 143 9.46 -3.10 -10.73
C ILE A 143 10.16 -3.08 -9.38
N GLN A 144 9.36 -3.06 -8.33
CA GLN A 144 9.82 -3.35 -6.98
C GLN A 144 9.52 -4.80 -6.62
N ILE A 145 10.53 -5.54 -6.15
CA ILE A 145 10.37 -6.93 -5.71
C ILE A 145 10.07 -6.96 -4.22
N GLN A 146 9.00 -7.66 -3.86
CA GLN A 146 8.70 -8.07 -2.50
C GLN A 146 8.93 -9.58 -2.38
N SER A 147 10.02 -9.99 -1.73
CA SER A 147 10.37 -11.41 -1.59
C SER A 147 9.62 -12.04 -0.41
N LYS A 148 9.05 -13.22 -0.65
CA LYS A 148 8.44 -14.08 0.37
C LYS A 148 9.04 -15.48 0.29
N ILE A 149 9.41 -16.05 1.43
CA ILE A 149 9.97 -17.39 1.48
C ILE A 149 8.84 -18.37 1.78
N GLU A 150 8.68 -19.38 0.93
CA GLU A 150 7.71 -20.46 1.08
C GLU A 150 8.37 -21.82 0.78
N PRO A 151 8.78 -22.57 1.81
CA PRO A 151 9.51 -23.84 1.63
C PRO A 151 8.74 -24.89 0.83
N GLY A 152 7.40 -24.80 0.76
CA GLY A 152 6.54 -25.73 0.02
C GLY A 152 6.73 -25.73 -1.50
N ILE A 153 7.45 -24.75 -2.05
CA ILE A 153 7.75 -24.67 -3.49
C ILE A 153 8.80 -25.69 -3.93
N ILE A 154 9.59 -26.24 -2.98
CA ILE A 154 10.72 -27.14 -3.18
C ILE A 154 11.90 -26.45 -3.88
N ALA A 155 11.69 -25.92 -5.09
CA ALA A 155 12.65 -25.10 -5.85
C ALA A 155 11.93 -24.31 -6.95
N GLY A 156 12.60 -23.26 -7.47
CA GLY A 156 12.05 -22.36 -8.48
C GLY A 156 11.47 -21.09 -7.87
N ILE A 157 10.68 -20.38 -8.66
CA ILE A 157 10.08 -19.09 -8.29
C ILE A 157 8.61 -19.03 -8.71
N LYS A 158 7.78 -18.39 -7.90
CA LYS A 158 6.46 -17.91 -8.29
C LYS A 158 6.49 -16.38 -8.26
N VAL A 159 6.04 -15.76 -9.32
CA VAL A 159 5.99 -14.29 -9.44
C VAL A 159 4.55 -13.88 -9.62
N LYS A 160 4.05 -13.06 -8.69
CA LYS A 160 2.72 -12.48 -8.77
C LYS A 160 2.84 -10.98 -9.09
N ILE A 161 2.23 -10.56 -10.18
CA ILE A 161 2.20 -9.19 -10.63
C ILE A 161 0.74 -8.75 -10.72
N GLY A 162 0.26 -7.99 -9.74
CA GLY A 162 -1.15 -7.62 -9.67
C GLY A 162 -2.07 -8.83 -9.63
N SER A 163 -2.90 -9.03 -10.67
CA SER A 163 -3.79 -10.18 -10.82
C SER A 163 -3.17 -11.36 -11.59
N GLN A 164 -2.00 -11.17 -12.20
CA GLN A 164 -1.31 -12.22 -12.96
C GLN A 164 -0.30 -12.96 -12.08
N MET A 165 -0.26 -14.29 -12.21
CA MET A 165 0.68 -15.15 -11.52
C MET A 165 1.45 -16.01 -12.51
N ILE A 166 2.76 -15.92 -12.45
CA ILE A 166 3.68 -16.75 -13.24
C ILE A 166 4.29 -17.77 -12.27
N ASP A 167 3.95 -19.04 -12.44
CA ASP A 167 4.45 -20.12 -11.60
C ASP A 167 5.49 -20.95 -12.37
N ALA A 168 6.76 -20.79 -12.02
CA ALA A 168 7.89 -21.55 -12.54
C ALA A 168 8.48 -22.48 -11.47
N SER A 169 7.68 -22.92 -10.50
CA SER A 169 8.12 -23.83 -9.44
C SER A 169 8.26 -25.28 -9.92
N VAL A 170 9.21 -25.97 -9.33
CA VAL A 170 9.42 -27.41 -9.58
C VAL A 170 8.23 -28.22 -9.07
N SER A 171 7.60 -27.81 -7.99
CA SER A 171 6.40 -28.45 -7.44
C SER A 171 5.27 -28.51 -8.49
N THR A 172 5.00 -27.40 -9.18
CA THR A 172 3.98 -27.35 -10.24
C THR A 172 4.36 -28.22 -11.45
N LYS A 173 5.65 -28.20 -11.87
CA LYS A 173 6.12 -29.05 -12.95
C LYS A 173 5.98 -30.55 -12.63
N LEU A 174 6.30 -30.98 -11.39
CA LEU A 174 6.13 -32.35 -10.95
C LEU A 174 4.65 -32.77 -10.89
N ASN A 175 3.77 -31.90 -10.41
CA ASN A 175 2.35 -32.17 -10.40
C ASN A 175 1.76 -32.31 -11.81
N ASN A 176 2.18 -31.49 -12.75
CA ASN A 176 1.77 -31.57 -14.15
C ASN A 176 2.26 -32.89 -14.79
N LEU A 177 3.50 -33.31 -14.51
CA LEU A 177 4.00 -34.62 -14.97
C LEU A 177 3.20 -35.78 -14.38
N LYS A 178 2.86 -35.74 -13.10
CA LYS A 178 2.05 -36.78 -12.44
C LYS A 178 0.65 -36.91 -13.05
N ILE A 179 0.07 -35.79 -13.53
CA ILE A 179 -1.24 -35.82 -14.22
C ILE A 179 -1.13 -36.42 -15.62
N LEU A 180 -0.01 -36.16 -16.33
CA LEU A 180 0.23 -36.69 -17.67
C LEU A 180 0.59 -38.20 -17.68
N MET A 181 1.00 -38.76 -16.52
CA MET A 181 1.35 -40.14 -16.36
C MET A 181 0.18 -41.03 -15.83
N LYS A 182 -1.00 -40.45 -15.61
CA LYS A 182 -2.25 -41.16 -15.29
C LYS A 182 -3.13 -41.35 -16.53
#